data_c86cc378afb8a8f507a9556919e71396
#
_entry.id   c86cc378afb8a8f507a9556919e71396
#
_cell.length_a   1.000
_cell.length_b   1.000
_cell.length_c   1.000
_cell.angle_alpha   90.00
_cell.angle_beta   90.00
_cell.angle_gamma   90.00
#
_symmetry.space_group_name_H-M   'P 1'
#
loop_
_entity.id
_entity.type
_entity.pdbx_description
1 polymer ?
#
loop_
_entity_poly.entity_id
_entity_poly.type
_entity_poly.pdbx_seq_one_letter_code
_entity_poly.pdbx_strand_id
1 'polypeptide(L)'
;TGSARYIVKRRHNDIQEGMINLNYRNTSVENLTITAGLEAKGSQGIHYKTIDDLLGGNQWIDVDPFAERDIKELATNIGLTQTDITYVKQNDLRNPNAAIDQHERFGYDYRINMVNAKIWAQNEWKWNAVDLYYALQFSYSSMQRTTDMLNGRAWYLAKLGEQYNRHYYYLADEADNVLASAANNNLSQLPTRLTGYAHHFVDPAFKLGATFKFDGRNQLKINGMAETKAPLARDAYISPRVHDRAVENIYRHDYARYYAKENG
;
A
#
# COMPACT_ATOMS: atom_id res chain seq x y z
N THR A 1 37.64 -12.56 4.79
CA THR A 1 37.01 -12.77 6.11
C THR A 1 36.38 -11.46 6.59
N GLY A 2 35.25 -11.08 6.08
CA GLY A 2 34.57 -9.85 6.49
C GLY A 2 33.18 -9.77 5.89
N SER A 3 32.37 -8.86 6.40
CA SER A 3 31.07 -8.55 5.84
C SER A 3 31.23 -8.09 4.39
N ALA A 4 30.31 -8.50 3.52
CA ALA A 4 30.25 -8.08 2.14
C ALA A 4 30.09 -6.55 2.04
N ARG A 5 30.85 -5.93 1.15
CA ARG A 5 30.74 -4.50 0.88
C ARG A 5 29.69 -4.20 -0.17
N TYR A 6 29.53 -5.15 -1.09
CA TYR A 6 28.58 -5.12 -2.19
C TYR A 6 27.90 -6.48 -2.26
N ILE A 7 26.66 -6.52 -2.68
CA ILE A 7 25.88 -7.74 -2.85
C ILE A 7 25.07 -7.68 -4.12
N VAL A 8 24.80 -8.83 -4.71
CA VAL A 8 23.73 -8.98 -5.69
C VAL A 8 22.46 -9.35 -4.94
N LYS A 9 21.39 -8.60 -5.14
CA LYS A 9 20.11 -8.82 -4.48
C LYS A 9 19.02 -9.16 -5.48
N ARG A 10 18.11 -10.02 -5.08
CA ARG A 10 16.88 -10.32 -5.80
C ARG A 10 15.68 -9.72 -5.06
N ARG A 11 14.77 -9.11 -5.81
CA ARG A 11 13.49 -8.62 -5.29
C ARG A 11 12.39 -9.58 -5.72
N HIS A 12 11.57 -9.97 -4.77
CA HIS A 12 10.43 -10.84 -4.97
C HIS A 12 9.14 -10.00 -4.82
N ASN A 13 8.20 -10.21 -5.75
CA ASN A 13 6.88 -9.59 -5.75
C ASN A 13 5.90 -10.68 -6.20
N ASP A 14 5.63 -11.61 -5.30
CA ASP A 14 4.78 -12.74 -5.57
C ASP A 14 3.33 -12.36 -5.29
N ILE A 15 2.40 -12.84 -6.12
CA ILE A 15 0.98 -12.56 -5.98
C ILE A 15 0.23 -13.89 -5.96
N GLN A 16 -0.61 -14.05 -4.95
CA GLN A 16 -1.60 -15.11 -4.85
C GLN A 16 -2.98 -14.48 -4.90
N GLU A 17 -3.86 -14.98 -5.77
CA GLU A 17 -5.21 -14.45 -5.89
C GLU A 17 -6.24 -15.53 -6.22
N GLY A 18 -7.46 -15.31 -5.72
CA GLY A 18 -8.63 -16.09 -6.04
C GLY A 18 -9.78 -15.15 -6.37
N MET A 19 -10.62 -15.55 -7.35
CA MET A 19 -11.74 -14.74 -7.81
C MET A 19 -12.97 -15.64 -8.09
N ILE A 20 -14.13 -15.10 -7.74
CA ILE A 20 -15.44 -15.64 -8.13
C ILE A 20 -16.16 -14.56 -8.92
N ASN A 21 -16.73 -14.93 -10.07
CA ASN A 21 -17.53 -14.05 -10.90
C ASN A 21 -18.83 -14.75 -11.26
N LEU A 22 -19.96 -14.11 -10.98
CA LEU A 22 -21.30 -14.57 -11.32
C LEU A 22 -21.97 -13.54 -12.24
N ASN A 23 -22.51 -13.99 -13.35
CA ASN A 23 -23.19 -13.14 -14.31
C ASN A 23 -24.60 -13.69 -14.59
N TYR A 24 -25.56 -12.78 -14.61
CA TYR A 24 -26.94 -13.04 -14.96
C TYR A 24 -27.33 -12.22 -16.17
N ARG A 25 -28.03 -12.80 -17.12
CA ARG A 25 -28.60 -12.10 -18.26
C ARG A 25 -30.04 -12.54 -18.48
N ASN A 26 -30.92 -11.58 -18.68
CA ASN A 26 -32.33 -11.80 -18.98
C ASN A 26 -32.75 -10.99 -20.22
N THR A 27 -33.44 -11.67 -21.13
CA THR A 27 -33.97 -11.11 -22.38
C THR A 27 -35.45 -11.48 -22.58
N SER A 28 -36.15 -11.84 -21.50
CA SER A 28 -37.55 -12.31 -21.57
C SER A 28 -38.53 -11.18 -21.88
N VAL A 29 -38.14 -9.91 -21.66
CA VAL A 29 -38.96 -8.77 -21.98
C VAL A 29 -38.54 -8.23 -23.34
N GLU A 30 -39.51 -7.99 -24.20
CA GLU A 30 -39.27 -7.48 -25.55
C GLU A 30 -38.50 -6.12 -25.46
N ASN A 31 -37.52 -5.96 -26.34
CA ASN A 31 -36.68 -4.76 -26.42
C ASN A 31 -35.84 -4.43 -25.17
N LEU A 32 -35.85 -5.26 -24.13
CA LEU A 32 -35.10 -5.06 -22.92
C LEU A 32 -34.13 -6.22 -22.64
N THR A 33 -32.86 -5.88 -22.46
CA THR A 33 -31.85 -6.80 -21.93
C THR A 33 -31.42 -6.32 -20.56
N ILE A 34 -31.57 -7.16 -19.56
CA ILE A 34 -31.05 -6.92 -18.20
C ILE A 34 -29.82 -7.80 -18.01
N THR A 35 -28.72 -7.19 -17.63
CA THR A 35 -27.49 -7.90 -17.26
C THR A 35 -27.08 -7.46 -15.87
N ALA A 36 -26.76 -8.40 -15.02
CA ALA A 36 -26.26 -8.12 -13.67
C ALA A 36 -25.09 -9.04 -13.33
N GLY A 37 -24.23 -8.62 -12.46
CA GLY A 37 -23.10 -9.42 -12.04
C GLY A 37 -22.63 -9.12 -10.64
N LEU A 38 -21.97 -10.13 -10.06
CA LEU A 38 -21.27 -10.04 -8.80
C LEU A 38 -19.86 -10.60 -9.00
N GLU A 39 -18.88 -9.89 -8.50
CA GLU A 39 -17.49 -10.30 -8.49
C GLU A 39 -16.94 -10.18 -7.07
N ALA A 40 -16.20 -11.19 -6.61
CA ALA A 40 -15.45 -11.14 -5.37
C ALA A 40 -14.02 -11.65 -5.63
N LYS A 41 -13.03 -10.89 -5.21
CA LYS A 41 -11.62 -11.19 -5.40
C LYS A 41 -10.87 -10.99 -4.10
N GLY A 42 -10.11 -12.02 -3.67
CA GLY A 42 -9.12 -11.93 -2.63
C GLY A 42 -7.72 -12.05 -3.23
N SER A 43 -6.79 -11.19 -2.82
CA SER A 43 -5.40 -11.27 -3.26
C SER A 43 -4.42 -10.95 -2.14
N GLN A 44 -3.25 -11.59 -2.17
CA GLN A 44 -2.13 -11.32 -1.28
C GLN A 44 -0.88 -11.09 -2.13
N GLY A 45 -0.30 -9.90 -2.02
CA GLY A 45 1.02 -9.58 -2.56
C GLY A 45 2.08 -9.82 -1.49
N ILE A 46 3.10 -10.61 -1.79
CA ILE A 46 4.23 -10.92 -0.90
C ILE A 46 5.47 -10.23 -1.45
N HIS A 47 6.07 -9.37 -0.64
CA HIS A 47 7.17 -8.51 -1.06
C HIS A 47 8.35 -8.66 -0.12
N TYR A 48 9.48 -9.17 -0.64
CA TYR A 48 10.71 -9.35 0.12
C TYR A 48 11.94 -9.25 -0.77
N LYS A 49 13.13 -9.23 -0.15
CA LYS A 49 14.42 -9.31 -0.83
C LYS A 49 15.21 -10.49 -0.31
N THR A 50 16.03 -11.09 -1.19
CA THR A 50 17.05 -12.08 -0.83
C THR A 50 18.41 -11.65 -1.34
N ILE A 51 19.47 -12.12 -0.69
CA ILE A 51 20.82 -12.01 -1.19
C ILE A 51 21.02 -13.10 -2.24
N ASP A 52 21.38 -12.70 -3.45
CA ASP A 52 21.67 -13.63 -4.55
C ASP A 52 23.15 -14.02 -4.58
N ASP A 53 24.04 -13.04 -4.29
CA ASP A 53 25.48 -13.24 -4.22
C ASP A 53 26.12 -12.23 -3.26
N LEU A 54 27.04 -12.71 -2.42
CA LEU A 54 27.81 -11.91 -1.47
C LEU A 54 29.10 -11.33 -2.06
N LEU A 55 29.38 -11.60 -3.34
CA LEU A 55 30.57 -11.12 -4.09
C LEU A 55 31.88 -11.34 -3.35
N GLY A 56 32.04 -12.53 -2.76
CA GLY A 56 33.23 -12.94 -2.02
C GLY A 56 33.26 -12.52 -0.56
N GLY A 57 32.22 -11.87 -0.03
CA GLY A 57 32.02 -11.68 1.40
C GLY A 57 31.46 -12.95 2.08
N ASN A 58 31.57 -13.03 3.40
CA ASN A 58 31.04 -14.17 4.15
C ASN A 58 29.56 -13.96 4.55
N GLN A 59 29.17 -12.72 4.78
CA GLN A 59 27.83 -12.33 5.24
C GLN A 59 27.53 -10.86 4.91
N TRP A 60 26.27 -10.48 4.92
CA TRP A 60 25.81 -9.10 4.82
C TRP A 60 25.26 -8.63 6.17
N ILE A 61 25.57 -7.40 6.59
CA ILE A 61 24.97 -6.81 7.79
C ILE A 61 23.69 -6.05 7.37
N ASP A 62 22.55 -6.49 7.89
CA ASP A 62 21.23 -5.97 7.48
C ASP A 62 20.86 -4.68 8.21
N VAL A 63 21.45 -3.59 7.72
CA VAL A 63 21.15 -2.23 8.16
C VAL A 63 20.78 -1.37 6.97
N ASP A 64 20.00 -0.31 7.20
CA ASP A 64 19.74 0.72 6.20
C ASP A 64 20.85 1.78 6.23
N PRO A 65 21.76 1.76 5.26
CA PRO A 65 22.91 2.68 5.24
C PRO A 65 22.51 4.15 5.03
N PHE A 66 21.29 4.40 4.58
CA PHE A 66 20.79 5.74 4.33
C PHE A 66 20.07 6.33 5.55
N ALA A 67 19.50 5.48 6.42
CA ALA A 67 18.80 5.93 7.60
C ALA A 67 19.64 6.79 8.52
N GLU A 68 20.90 6.41 8.75
CA GLU A 68 21.80 7.16 9.63
C GLU A 68 22.10 8.57 9.10
N ARG A 69 22.29 8.71 7.79
CA ARG A 69 22.54 10.01 7.18
C ARG A 69 21.31 10.91 7.27
N ASP A 70 20.19 10.39 6.88
CA ASP A 70 18.95 11.14 6.72
C ASP A 70 18.38 11.57 8.08
N ILE A 71 18.59 10.74 9.11
CA ILE A 71 18.15 11.03 10.48
C ILE A 71 19.07 11.99 11.21
N LYS A 72 20.37 12.01 10.91
CA LYS A 72 21.27 13.01 11.50
C LYS A 72 20.85 14.43 11.20
N GLU A 73 20.33 14.70 10.02
CA GLU A 73 19.79 16.02 9.66
C GLU A 73 18.49 16.34 10.42
N LEU A 74 17.63 15.34 10.64
CA LEU A 74 16.38 15.48 11.38
C LEU A 74 16.59 15.46 12.91
N ALA A 75 17.51 14.64 13.40
CA ALA A 75 17.76 14.43 14.83
C ALA A 75 18.10 15.72 15.57
N THR A 76 18.80 16.64 14.92
CA THR A 76 19.14 17.95 15.49
C THR A 76 17.90 18.81 15.77
N ASN A 77 16.84 18.62 14.99
CA ASN A 77 15.62 19.42 15.07
C ASN A 77 14.54 18.82 16.00
N ILE A 78 14.63 17.53 16.33
CA ILE A 78 13.58 16.80 17.07
C ILE A 78 14.09 16.08 18.32
N GLY A 79 15.33 16.31 18.73
CA GLY A 79 15.86 15.83 20.01
C GLY A 79 16.15 14.33 20.08
N LEU A 80 16.42 13.66 18.96
CA LEU A 80 16.84 12.27 18.97
C LEU A 80 18.24 12.10 19.56
N THR A 81 18.42 11.06 20.35
CA THR A 81 19.71 10.67 20.91
C THR A 81 20.51 9.81 19.91
N GLN A 82 21.82 9.67 20.14
CA GLN A 82 22.67 8.75 19.36
C GLN A 82 22.19 7.30 19.45
N THR A 83 21.58 6.91 20.57
CA THR A 83 21.00 5.60 20.79
C THR A 83 19.80 5.38 19.85
N ASP A 84 18.90 6.35 19.76
CA ASP A 84 17.75 6.29 18.86
C ASP A 84 18.19 6.08 17.41
N ILE A 85 19.22 6.81 16.96
CA ILE A 85 19.78 6.68 15.61
C ILE A 85 20.24 5.25 15.33
N THR A 86 20.80 4.57 16.35
CA THR A 86 21.28 3.19 16.21
C THR A 86 20.14 2.23 15.89
N TYR A 87 18.97 2.42 16.51
CA TYR A 87 17.80 1.55 16.27
C TYR A 87 17.07 1.90 14.98
N VAL A 88 17.00 3.16 14.64
CA VAL A 88 16.31 3.61 13.42
C VAL A 88 16.93 3.05 12.13
N LYS A 89 18.24 2.80 12.13
CA LYS A 89 18.93 2.19 10.98
C LYS A 89 18.67 0.68 10.81
N GLN A 90 18.04 0.02 11.77
CA GLN A 90 17.80 -1.42 11.69
C GLN A 90 16.68 -1.74 10.71
N ASN A 91 16.88 -2.70 9.85
CA ASN A 91 15.84 -3.24 8.99
C ASN A 91 14.88 -4.17 9.75
N ASP A 92 15.38 -4.84 10.80
CA ASP A 92 14.57 -5.57 11.78
C ASP A 92 15.04 -5.29 13.21
N LEU A 93 14.21 -4.61 13.99
CA LEU A 93 14.48 -4.30 15.39
C LEU A 93 14.61 -5.53 16.30
N ARG A 94 14.04 -6.67 15.89
CA ARG A 94 14.15 -7.93 16.65
C ARG A 94 15.51 -8.59 16.48
N ASN A 95 16.22 -8.29 15.41
CA ASN A 95 17.52 -8.82 15.10
C ASN A 95 18.47 -7.71 14.64
N PRO A 96 18.86 -6.80 15.55
CA PRO A 96 19.71 -5.67 15.22
C PRO A 96 21.07 -6.12 14.69
N ASN A 97 21.54 -5.47 13.61
CA ASN A 97 22.78 -5.81 12.90
C ASN A 97 22.87 -7.29 12.47
N ALA A 98 21.73 -7.85 12.06
CA ALA A 98 21.65 -9.23 11.61
C ALA A 98 22.72 -9.54 10.55
N ALA A 99 23.43 -10.63 10.74
CA ALA A 99 24.33 -11.19 9.76
C ALA A 99 23.51 -12.12 8.87
N ILE A 100 23.39 -11.76 7.58
CA ILE A 100 22.55 -12.43 6.59
C ILE A 100 23.42 -13.19 5.61
N ASP A 101 23.11 -14.45 5.42
CA ASP A 101 23.78 -15.32 4.48
C ASP A 101 23.15 -15.25 3.07
N GLN A 102 23.79 -15.91 2.13
CA GLN A 102 23.29 -16.02 0.76
C GLN A 102 21.93 -16.73 0.75
N HIS A 103 20.99 -16.24 -0.05
CA HIS A 103 19.60 -16.68 -0.20
C HIS A 103 18.66 -16.35 0.96
N GLU A 104 19.14 -15.78 2.05
CA GLU A 104 18.30 -15.33 3.15
C GLU A 104 17.59 -14.00 2.85
N ARG A 105 16.50 -13.76 3.58
CA ARG A 105 15.72 -12.51 3.47
C ARG A 105 16.38 -11.39 4.23
N PHE A 106 16.36 -10.18 3.66
CA PHE A 106 16.92 -8.98 4.27
C PHE A 106 16.18 -7.72 3.86
N GLY A 107 16.34 -6.66 4.65
CA GLY A 107 15.92 -5.31 4.32
C GLY A 107 14.42 -5.06 4.47
N TYR A 108 13.55 -5.88 3.93
CA TYR A 108 12.10 -5.85 4.15
C TYR A 108 11.44 -7.18 3.81
N ASP A 109 10.40 -7.50 4.56
CA ASP A 109 9.47 -8.60 4.30
C ASP A 109 8.07 -8.16 4.73
N TYR A 110 7.17 -7.96 3.75
CA TYR A 110 5.80 -7.54 4.02
C TYR A 110 4.81 -8.14 3.03
N ARG A 111 3.56 -8.19 3.45
CA ARG A 111 2.42 -8.63 2.63
C ARG A 111 1.39 -7.51 2.55
N ILE A 112 0.71 -7.45 1.41
CA ILE A 112 -0.46 -6.62 1.22
C ILE A 112 -1.62 -7.54 0.90
N ASN A 113 -2.59 -7.59 1.81
CA ASN A 113 -3.83 -8.33 1.65
C ASN A 113 -4.88 -7.38 1.08
N MET A 114 -5.56 -7.80 0.02
CA MET A 114 -6.61 -7.01 -0.61
C MET A 114 -7.85 -7.87 -0.82
N VAL A 115 -8.99 -7.27 -0.53
CA VAL A 115 -10.31 -7.84 -0.84
C VAL A 115 -11.05 -6.82 -1.69
N ASN A 116 -11.59 -7.28 -2.81
CA ASN A 116 -12.42 -6.48 -3.68
C ASN A 116 -13.73 -7.23 -3.92
N ALA A 117 -14.83 -6.53 -3.78
CA ALA A 117 -16.15 -7.05 -4.14
C ALA A 117 -16.85 -6.01 -5.01
N LYS A 118 -17.59 -6.48 -6.00
CA LYS A 118 -18.27 -5.62 -6.94
C LYS A 118 -19.62 -6.21 -7.31
N ILE A 119 -20.66 -5.38 -7.26
CA ILE A 119 -21.98 -5.68 -7.79
C ILE A 119 -22.34 -4.64 -8.83
N TRP A 120 -22.92 -5.10 -9.92
CA TRP A 120 -23.34 -4.21 -11.00
C TRP A 120 -24.60 -4.71 -11.69
N ALA A 121 -25.34 -3.77 -12.26
CA ALA A 121 -26.49 -4.07 -13.11
C ALA A 121 -26.52 -3.09 -14.29
N GLN A 122 -26.91 -3.58 -15.44
CA GLN A 122 -27.07 -2.84 -16.67
C GLN A 122 -28.39 -3.20 -17.32
N ASN A 123 -29.13 -2.18 -17.75
CA ASN A 123 -30.32 -2.30 -18.57
C ASN A 123 -30.06 -1.71 -19.93
N GLU A 124 -30.45 -2.43 -20.97
CA GLU A 124 -30.37 -2.00 -22.37
C GLU A 124 -31.75 -2.10 -23.01
N TRP A 125 -32.24 -1.00 -23.55
CA TRP A 125 -33.44 -0.96 -24.37
C TRP A 125 -33.06 -0.76 -25.83
N LYS A 126 -33.65 -1.57 -26.70
CA LYS A 126 -33.41 -1.52 -28.16
C LYS A 126 -34.70 -1.34 -28.91
N TRP A 127 -34.84 -0.16 -29.50
CA TRP A 127 -35.95 0.18 -30.39
C TRP A 127 -35.41 0.41 -31.81
N ASN A 128 -36.35 0.57 -32.78
CA ASN A 128 -35.94 0.75 -34.17
C ASN A 128 -35.07 2.00 -34.39
N ALA A 129 -35.41 3.12 -33.76
CA ALA A 129 -34.75 4.41 -33.95
C ALA A 129 -33.71 4.72 -32.86
N VAL A 130 -33.81 4.09 -31.69
CA VAL A 130 -33.01 4.47 -30.55
C VAL A 130 -32.65 3.22 -29.70
N ASP A 131 -31.40 3.12 -29.29
CA ASP A 131 -30.97 2.20 -28.20
C ASP A 131 -30.55 3.05 -27.01
N LEU A 132 -30.99 2.67 -25.83
CA LEU A 132 -30.62 3.31 -24.57
C LEU A 132 -29.99 2.27 -23.64
N TYR A 133 -29.00 2.68 -22.87
CA TYR A 133 -28.54 1.86 -21.76
C TYR A 133 -28.16 2.73 -20.56
N TYR A 134 -28.31 2.15 -19.38
CA TYR A 134 -27.65 2.63 -18.18
C TYR A 134 -27.10 1.47 -17.38
N ALA A 135 -26.03 1.71 -16.64
CA ALA A 135 -25.42 0.76 -15.72
C ALA A 135 -25.10 1.44 -14.40
N LEU A 136 -25.27 0.70 -13.32
CA LEU A 136 -24.90 1.07 -11.97
C LEU A 136 -23.92 0.02 -11.45
N GLN A 137 -22.89 0.47 -10.73
CA GLN A 137 -21.95 -0.40 -10.07
C GLN A 137 -21.61 0.14 -8.69
N PHE A 138 -21.48 -0.76 -7.74
CA PHE A 138 -20.90 -0.49 -6.43
C PHE A 138 -19.73 -1.44 -6.22
N SER A 139 -18.58 -0.88 -5.89
CA SER A 139 -17.38 -1.65 -5.58
C SER A 139 -16.98 -1.39 -4.14
N TYR A 140 -16.61 -2.44 -3.45
CA TYR A 140 -15.97 -2.38 -2.14
C TYR A 140 -14.53 -2.85 -2.29
N SER A 141 -13.60 -2.10 -1.73
CA SER A 141 -12.19 -2.45 -1.68
C SER A 141 -11.68 -2.34 -0.26
N SER A 142 -10.95 -3.34 0.20
CA SER A 142 -10.22 -3.30 1.45
C SER A 142 -8.77 -3.67 1.20
N MET A 143 -7.85 -2.96 1.84
CA MET A 143 -6.42 -3.28 1.80
C MET A 143 -5.81 -3.18 3.19
N GLN A 144 -4.90 -4.10 3.50
CA GLN A 144 -4.20 -4.16 4.76
C GLN A 144 -2.76 -4.64 4.55
N ARG A 145 -1.82 -3.95 5.16
CA ARG A 145 -0.41 -4.37 5.15
C ARG A 145 -0.07 -5.11 6.42
N THR A 146 0.68 -6.21 6.26
CA THR A 146 1.27 -6.98 7.35
C THR A 146 2.78 -7.07 7.11
N THR A 147 3.60 -6.85 8.13
CA THR A 147 5.06 -6.95 8.01
C THR A 147 5.63 -7.98 8.97
N ASP A 148 6.59 -8.74 8.50
CA ASP A 148 7.34 -9.72 9.28
C ASP A 148 8.69 -9.16 9.77
N MET A 149 9.15 -8.01 9.23
CA MET A 149 10.33 -7.29 9.69
C MET A 149 9.92 -5.95 10.32
N LEU A 150 10.44 -5.65 11.49
CA LEU A 150 10.18 -4.42 12.23
C LEU A 150 11.21 -3.36 11.86
N ASN A 151 10.97 -2.64 10.76
CA ASN A 151 11.89 -1.62 10.28
C ASN A 151 11.92 -0.39 11.21
N GLY A 152 13.09 -0.08 11.76
CA GLY A 152 13.26 1.01 12.73
C GLY A 152 12.85 2.39 12.18
N ARG A 153 13.09 2.64 10.89
CA ARG A 153 12.65 3.88 10.23
C ARG A 153 11.12 3.98 10.17
N ALA A 154 10.42 2.88 9.88
CA ALA A 154 8.96 2.88 9.84
C ALA A 154 8.35 3.22 11.21
N TRP A 155 8.92 2.69 12.28
CA TRP A 155 8.54 3.01 13.66
C TRP A 155 8.81 4.46 14.04
N TYR A 156 9.97 4.96 13.65
CA TYR A 156 10.32 6.35 13.85
C TYR A 156 9.36 7.29 13.12
N LEU A 157 9.01 6.98 11.87
CA LEU A 157 8.03 7.75 11.11
C LEU A 157 6.63 7.68 11.73
N ALA A 158 6.25 6.56 12.35
CA ALA A 158 5.01 6.45 13.09
C ALA A 158 4.99 7.39 14.31
N LYS A 159 6.10 7.45 15.07
CA LYS A 159 6.27 8.38 16.19
C LYS A 159 6.19 9.85 15.76
N LEU A 160 6.85 10.21 14.66
CA LEU A 160 6.71 11.56 14.09
C LEU A 160 5.28 11.84 13.63
N GLY A 161 4.60 10.83 13.09
CA GLY A 161 3.22 10.95 12.64
C GLY A 161 2.28 11.35 13.77
N GLU A 162 2.49 10.85 14.99
CA GLU A 162 1.74 11.27 16.17
C GLU A 162 1.92 12.74 16.48
N GLN A 163 3.19 13.20 16.54
CA GLN A 163 3.50 14.60 16.82
C GLN A 163 2.76 15.57 15.88
N TYR A 164 2.45 15.11 14.65
CA TYR A 164 1.75 15.88 13.63
C TYR A 164 0.32 15.40 13.37
N ASN A 165 -0.27 14.63 14.29
CA ASN A 165 -1.63 14.07 14.20
C ASN A 165 -1.88 13.25 12.90
N ARG A 166 -0.90 12.39 12.55
CA ARG A 166 -0.92 11.56 11.34
C ARG A 166 -0.59 10.11 11.65
N HIS A 167 -1.47 9.20 11.27
CA HIS A 167 -1.31 7.77 11.45
C HIS A 167 -0.76 7.12 10.18
N TYR A 168 0.55 6.84 10.12
CA TYR A 168 1.14 6.25 8.91
C TYR A 168 0.98 4.73 8.84
N TYR A 169 1.38 3.98 9.84
CA TYR A 169 1.31 2.51 9.79
C TYR A 169 0.83 1.88 11.09
N TYR A 170 1.10 2.55 12.21
CA TYR A 170 0.94 2.02 13.54
C TYR A 170 0.44 3.13 14.46
N LEU A 171 -0.16 2.74 15.57
CA LEU A 171 -0.43 3.67 16.67
C LEU A 171 0.90 4.17 17.23
N ALA A 172 0.98 5.43 17.57
CA ALA A 172 2.23 6.05 18.01
C ALA A 172 2.73 5.51 19.35
N ASP A 173 1.81 5.22 20.25
CA ASP A 173 2.06 4.53 21.51
C ASP A 173 2.68 3.14 21.31
N GLU A 174 2.24 2.38 20.29
CA GLU A 174 2.92 1.14 19.90
C GLU A 174 4.33 1.39 19.38
N ALA A 175 4.53 2.45 18.59
CA ALA A 175 5.85 2.81 18.06
C ALA A 175 6.84 3.14 19.18
N ASP A 176 6.43 3.92 20.17
CA ASP A 176 7.26 4.26 21.33
C ASP A 176 7.62 3.02 22.16
N ASN A 177 6.66 2.14 22.41
CA ASN A 177 6.87 0.89 23.13
C ASN A 177 7.83 -0.04 22.37
N VAL A 178 7.71 -0.13 21.05
CA VAL A 178 8.59 -0.97 20.23
C VAL A 178 10.01 -0.40 20.22
N LEU A 179 10.19 0.89 20.01
CA LEU A 179 11.51 1.52 20.03
C LEU A 179 12.15 1.44 21.41
N ALA A 180 11.40 1.69 22.49
CA ALA A 180 11.88 1.56 23.86
C ALA A 180 12.27 0.11 24.20
N SER A 181 11.48 -0.86 23.77
CA SER A 181 11.79 -2.29 23.97
C SER A 181 13.05 -2.71 23.22
N ALA A 182 13.23 -2.24 21.98
CA ALA A 182 14.45 -2.47 21.21
C ALA A 182 15.66 -1.84 21.90
N ALA A 183 15.56 -0.57 22.34
CA ALA A 183 16.62 0.15 23.03
C ALA A 183 17.07 -0.52 24.33
N ASN A 184 16.14 -1.11 25.06
CA ASN A 184 16.40 -1.84 26.30
C ASN A 184 16.79 -3.31 26.05
N ASN A 185 17.00 -3.71 24.81
CA ASN A 185 17.28 -5.09 24.39
C ASN A 185 16.22 -6.11 24.85
N ASN A 186 14.98 -5.67 25.02
CA ASN A 186 13.87 -6.52 25.45
C ASN A 186 13.10 -7.07 24.22
N LEU A 187 13.80 -7.87 23.42
CA LEU A 187 13.33 -8.40 22.15
C LEU A 187 12.08 -9.28 22.28
N SER A 188 11.86 -9.88 23.47
CA SER A 188 10.69 -10.74 23.74
C SER A 188 9.37 -9.95 23.76
N GLN A 189 9.42 -8.65 23.95
CA GLN A 189 8.24 -7.78 23.93
C GLN A 189 7.92 -7.27 22.52
N LEU A 190 8.81 -7.47 21.56
CA LEU A 190 8.56 -7.07 20.19
C LEU A 190 7.58 -8.03 19.51
N PRO A 191 6.59 -7.53 18.78
CA PRO A 191 5.65 -8.38 18.07
C PRO A 191 6.35 -9.19 16.98
N THR A 192 5.94 -10.45 16.78
CA THR A 192 6.48 -11.30 15.71
C THR A 192 6.03 -10.85 14.32
N ARG A 193 4.86 -10.25 14.26
CA ARG A 193 4.26 -9.71 13.04
C ARG A 193 3.42 -8.51 13.39
N LEU A 194 3.47 -7.50 12.54
CA LEU A 194 2.61 -6.33 12.65
C LEU A 194 1.61 -6.27 11.52
N THR A 195 0.38 -5.95 11.91
CA THR A 195 -0.72 -5.74 10.97
C THR A 195 -1.15 -4.28 11.08
N GLY A 196 -0.96 -3.54 9.99
CA GLY A 196 -1.39 -2.15 9.91
C GLY A 196 -2.92 -2.01 9.82
N TYR A 197 -3.40 -0.79 9.82
CA TYR A 197 -4.83 -0.51 9.63
C TYR A 197 -5.34 -1.06 8.30
N ALA A 198 -6.55 -1.61 8.34
CA ALA A 198 -7.28 -1.93 7.13
C ALA A 198 -7.93 -0.64 6.59
N HIS A 199 -7.64 -0.31 5.36
CA HIS A 199 -8.32 0.77 4.64
C HIS A 199 -9.51 0.21 3.88
N HIS A 200 -10.64 0.90 3.96
CA HIS A 200 -11.89 0.48 3.34
C HIS A 200 -12.42 1.58 2.42
N PHE A 201 -12.83 1.21 1.23
CA PHE A 201 -13.36 2.14 0.24
C PHE A 201 -14.63 1.57 -0.36
N VAL A 202 -15.60 2.46 -0.63
CA VAL A 202 -16.81 2.15 -1.36
C VAL A 202 -16.88 3.09 -2.55
N ASP A 203 -16.89 2.53 -3.73
CA ASP A 203 -16.77 3.25 -4.99
C ASP A 203 -18.02 3.03 -5.84
N PRO A 204 -18.93 4.02 -5.94
CA PRO A 204 -20.01 4.00 -6.87
C PRO A 204 -19.53 4.33 -8.29
N ALA A 205 -20.16 3.74 -9.28
CA ALA A 205 -20.01 4.09 -10.68
C ALA A 205 -21.36 4.09 -11.38
N PHE A 206 -21.53 5.03 -12.28
CA PHE A 206 -22.70 5.18 -13.12
C PHE A 206 -22.30 5.37 -14.57
N LYS A 207 -23.00 4.69 -15.48
CA LYS A 207 -22.78 4.81 -16.91
C LYS A 207 -24.11 4.90 -17.62
N LEU A 208 -24.21 5.75 -18.61
CA LEU A 208 -25.38 5.86 -19.48
C LEU A 208 -24.95 6.09 -20.93
N GLY A 209 -25.81 5.73 -21.86
CA GLY A 209 -25.58 6.02 -23.26
C GLY A 209 -26.84 5.85 -24.10
N ALA A 210 -26.83 6.56 -25.21
CA ALA A 210 -27.86 6.51 -26.24
C ALA A 210 -27.22 6.33 -27.61
N THR A 211 -27.87 5.54 -28.45
CA THR A 211 -27.54 5.40 -29.87
C THR A 211 -28.76 5.77 -30.68
N PHE A 212 -28.69 6.85 -31.45
CA PHE A 212 -29.71 7.30 -32.39
C PHE A 212 -29.39 6.73 -33.76
N LYS A 213 -30.33 6.00 -34.35
CA LYS A 213 -30.21 5.38 -35.67
C LYS A 213 -31.04 6.20 -36.64
N PHE A 214 -30.39 6.95 -37.53
CA PHE A 214 -31.07 7.83 -38.49
C PHE A 214 -31.51 7.05 -39.76
N ASP A 215 -30.64 6.10 -40.15
CA ASP A 215 -30.89 5.19 -41.26
C ASP A 215 -30.02 3.90 -41.07
N GLY A 216 -30.09 2.98 -42.03
CA GLY A 216 -29.34 1.72 -41.99
C GLY A 216 -27.80 1.89 -42.04
N ARG A 217 -27.28 3.12 -42.26
CA ARG A 217 -25.85 3.41 -42.41
C ARG A 217 -25.32 4.42 -41.40
N ASN A 218 -26.21 5.32 -40.90
CA ASN A 218 -25.82 6.43 -40.05
C ASN A 218 -26.39 6.30 -38.64
N GLN A 219 -25.52 6.47 -37.64
CA GLN A 219 -25.91 6.48 -36.25
C GLN A 219 -25.05 7.46 -35.43
N LEU A 220 -25.65 8.06 -34.42
CA LEU A 220 -24.96 8.90 -33.42
C LEU A 220 -24.95 8.19 -32.08
N LYS A 221 -23.79 8.02 -31.47
CA LYS A 221 -23.62 7.45 -30.13
C LYS A 221 -23.15 8.52 -29.15
N ILE A 222 -23.84 8.62 -28.02
CA ILE A 222 -23.49 9.53 -26.92
C ILE A 222 -23.35 8.66 -25.67
N ASN A 223 -22.24 8.80 -24.97
CA ASN A 223 -21.99 8.06 -23.73
C ASN A 223 -21.47 9.00 -22.64
N GLY A 224 -21.89 8.75 -21.40
CA GLY A 224 -21.40 9.41 -20.20
C GLY A 224 -21.10 8.39 -19.11
N MET A 225 -20.07 8.68 -18.31
CA MET A 225 -19.67 7.86 -17.17
C MET A 225 -19.16 8.74 -16.04
N ALA A 226 -19.52 8.38 -14.82
CA ALA A 226 -18.92 8.90 -13.60
C ALA A 226 -18.55 7.73 -12.68
N GLU A 227 -17.34 7.72 -12.17
CA GLU A 227 -16.87 6.68 -11.23
C GLU A 227 -15.93 7.27 -10.18
N THR A 228 -15.92 6.66 -9.01
CA THR A 228 -14.86 6.81 -8.02
C THR A 228 -13.99 5.55 -7.99
N LYS A 229 -12.76 5.68 -7.51
CA LYS A 229 -11.82 4.55 -7.39
C LYS A 229 -11.03 4.65 -6.10
N ALA A 230 -10.89 3.53 -5.42
CA ALA A 230 -9.95 3.38 -4.32
C ALA A 230 -8.53 3.73 -4.77
N PRO A 231 -7.70 4.36 -3.91
CA PRO A 231 -6.30 4.58 -4.19
C PRO A 231 -5.57 3.24 -4.36
N LEU A 232 -4.45 3.25 -5.04
CA LEU A 232 -3.60 2.07 -5.13
C LEU A 232 -2.92 1.81 -3.78
N ALA A 233 -2.60 0.55 -3.48
CA ALA A 233 -1.91 0.19 -2.23
C ALA A 233 -0.58 0.95 -2.05
N ARG A 234 0.12 1.28 -3.13
CA ARG A 234 1.34 2.10 -3.10
C ARG A 234 1.11 3.54 -2.64
N ASP A 235 -0.11 4.05 -2.81
CA ASP A 235 -0.49 5.43 -2.44
C ASP A 235 -1.05 5.47 -1.01
N ALA A 236 -1.54 4.32 -0.51
CA ALA A 236 -2.06 4.16 0.85
C ALA A 236 -0.96 3.82 1.87
N TYR A 237 0.13 3.17 1.44
CA TYR A 237 1.22 2.74 2.31
C TYR A 237 2.56 3.29 1.86
N ILE A 238 3.35 3.81 2.81
CA ILE A 238 4.73 4.21 2.55
C ILE A 238 5.52 2.97 2.12
N SER A 239 6.20 3.07 0.98
CA SER A 239 7.07 2.01 0.52
C SER A 239 8.36 1.98 1.36
N PRO A 240 8.80 0.82 1.88
CA PRO A 240 10.11 0.70 2.51
C PRO A 240 11.27 0.94 1.53
N ARG A 241 10.95 1.16 0.26
CA ARG A 241 11.91 1.48 -0.82
C ARG A 241 12.01 2.96 -1.10
N VAL A 242 11.11 3.77 -0.55
CA VAL A 242 11.11 5.21 -0.82
C VAL A 242 12.27 5.83 -0.08
N HIS A 243 13.09 6.54 -0.80
CA HIS A 243 14.18 7.34 -0.25
C HIS A 243 13.59 8.43 0.66
N ASP A 244 14.24 8.73 1.76
CA ASP A 244 13.76 9.67 2.80
C ASP A 244 13.40 11.04 2.27
N ARG A 245 14.06 11.53 1.20
CA ARG A 245 13.68 12.80 0.59
C ARG A 245 12.23 12.89 0.15
N ALA A 246 11.64 11.78 -0.29
CA ALA A 246 10.21 11.77 -0.65
C ALA A 246 9.34 11.85 0.61
N VAL A 247 9.74 11.14 1.68
CA VAL A 247 9.06 11.20 2.97
C VAL A 247 9.27 12.57 3.61
N GLU A 248 10.49 13.09 3.61
CA GLU A 248 10.82 14.44 4.09
C GLU A 248 10.05 15.53 3.33
N ASN A 249 9.93 15.41 2.01
CA ASN A 249 9.16 16.37 1.22
C ASN A 249 7.66 16.28 1.52
N ILE A 250 7.11 15.09 1.77
CA ILE A 250 5.74 14.92 2.23
C ILE A 250 5.56 15.58 3.59
N TYR A 251 6.48 15.37 4.53
CA TYR A 251 6.47 16.03 5.85
C TYR A 251 6.58 17.53 5.76
N ARG A 252 7.54 18.05 5.02
CA ARG A 252 7.73 19.51 4.86
C ARG A 252 6.51 20.16 4.22
N HIS A 253 5.94 19.54 3.21
CA HIS A 253 4.76 20.06 2.52
C HIS A 253 3.53 20.05 3.43
N ASP A 254 3.37 19.00 4.20
CA ASP A 254 2.26 18.84 5.11
C ASP A 254 2.42 19.70 6.38
N TYR A 255 3.66 19.85 6.87
CA TYR A 255 3.99 20.78 7.95
C TYR A 255 3.68 22.23 7.55
N ALA A 256 4.05 22.63 6.34
CA ALA A 256 3.72 23.94 5.83
C ALA A 256 2.19 24.16 5.73
N ARG A 257 1.43 23.16 5.33
CA ARG A 257 -0.04 23.20 5.30
C ARG A 257 -0.65 23.26 6.71
N TYR A 258 -0.12 22.50 7.64
CA TYR A 258 -0.58 22.52 9.02
C TYR A 258 -0.32 23.88 9.65
N TYR A 259 0.90 24.42 9.51
CA TYR A 259 1.28 25.73 10.02
C TYR A 259 0.46 26.87 9.40
N ALA A 260 0.20 26.82 8.12
CA ALA A 260 -0.66 27.78 7.44
C ALA A 260 -2.13 27.71 7.91
N LYS A 261 -2.59 26.52 8.33
CA LYS A 261 -3.95 26.31 8.83
C LYS A 261 -4.14 26.77 10.28
N GLU A 262 -3.10 26.68 11.12
CA GLU A 262 -3.14 27.10 12.54
C GLU A 262 -2.82 28.57 12.75
N ASN A 263 -2.02 29.16 11.86
CA ASN A 263 -1.58 30.57 12.00
C ASN A 263 -2.28 31.53 11.02
N GLY A 264 -3.35 31.07 10.37
CA GLY A 264 -4.26 31.91 9.60
C GLY A 264 -3.79 32.31 8.25
#